data_45cc96dd2c046b13918ee801d48336ca
#
_entry.id   45cc96dd2c046b13918ee801d48336ca
#
_cell.length_a   1.000
_cell.length_b   1.000
_cell.length_c   1.000
_cell.angle_alpha   90.00
_cell.angle_beta   90.00
_cell.angle_gamma   90.00
#
_symmetry.space_group_name_H-M   'P 1'
#
loop_
_entity.id
_entity.type
_entity.pdbx_description
1 polymer ?
#
loop_
_entity_poly.entity_id
_entity_poly.type
_entity_poly.pdbx_seq_one_letter_code
_entity_poly.pdbx_strand_id
1 'polypeptide(L)'
;MSTAHYVFPASFAQQRLWFLDQLEGASAVYNLKMALRLSGPLDQACLQRAVDAVVPRHESLRTSFAMRGTDVVQRVASQLDVPVQSLALEGASDAVLAAKLNELGAASFDLQHGPLLRVHLLRLGATSHVLLLVMHHIVSDAWSAGILYRDLAAYYSAFSTGATAQLPELPVQYADFAVWQRDWLAGAELERQLAFWREHLQGAPPLLDLPIDRPRPVLQTYNGNRLSRALPIELSARLQTLAAAEGVTLYMLLFAAFNLLLSRW
;
A
#
# COMPACT_ATOMS: atom_id res chain seq x y z
N MET A 1 -25.44 16.76 -0.99
CA MET A 1 -24.67 17.99 -0.73
C MET A 1 -23.30 17.80 -1.37
N SER A 2 -22.81 18.76 -2.16
CA SER A 2 -21.47 18.65 -2.76
C SER A 2 -20.43 18.80 -1.65
N THR A 3 -19.65 17.74 -1.39
CA THR A 3 -18.54 17.79 -0.43
C THR A 3 -17.49 18.75 -0.97
N ALA A 4 -17.07 19.73 -0.17
CA ALA A 4 -16.01 20.64 -0.56
C ALA A 4 -14.70 19.84 -0.76
N HIS A 5 -13.96 20.13 -1.81
CA HIS A 5 -12.69 19.48 -2.13
C HIS A 5 -11.59 20.52 -2.25
N TYR A 6 -10.44 20.20 -1.69
CA TYR A 6 -9.18 20.90 -1.97
C TYR A 6 -8.46 20.18 -3.11
N VAL A 7 -7.93 20.94 -4.07
CA VAL A 7 -7.34 20.38 -5.30
C VAL A 7 -5.85 20.66 -5.34
N PHE A 8 -5.05 19.59 -5.48
CA PHE A 8 -3.61 19.64 -5.55
C PHE A 8 -3.12 18.86 -6.79
N PRO A 9 -1.93 19.13 -7.31
CA PRO A 9 -1.34 18.27 -8.35
C PRO A 9 -1.12 16.85 -7.81
N ALA A 10 -1.26 15.84 -8.65
CA ALA A 10 -0.86 14.50 -8.31
C ALA A 10 0.68 14.39 -8.32
N SER A 11 1.26 13.57 -7.45
CA SER A 11 2.67 13.22 -7.53
C SER A 11 2.97 12.43 -8.82
N PHE A 12 4.23 12.33 -9.23
CA PHE A 12 4.60 11.53 -10.41
C PHE A 12 4.23 10.05 -10.24
N ALA A 13 4.34 9.49 -9.03
CA ALA A 13 3.92 8.13 -8.74
C ALA A 13 2.41 7.95 -8.89
N GLN A 14 1.62 8.90 -8.37
CA GLN A 14 0.16 8.89 -8.51
C GLN A 14 -0.28 9.06 -9.97
N GLN A 15 0.37 9.94 -10.71
CA GLN A 15 0.10 10.13 -12.14
C GLN A 15 0.33 8.85 -12.94
N ARG A 16 1.42 8.12 -12.63
CA ARG A 16 1.71 6.82 -13.25
C ARG A 16 0.63 5.78 -12.95
N LEU A 17 0.22 5.65 -11.68
CA LEU A 17 -0.82 4.70 -11.28
C LEU A 17 -2.18 5.05 -11.86
N TRP A 18 -2.53 6.33 -11.93
CA TRP A 18 -3.72 6.80 -12.61
C TRP A 18 -3.70 6.43 -14.09
N PHE A 19 -2.59 6.69 -14.79
CA PHE A 19 -2.46 6.35 -16.21
C PHE A 19 -2.65 4.85 -16.45
N LEU A 20 -2.04 4.00 -15.63
CA LEU A 20 -2.17 2.55 -15.74
C LEU A 20 -3.62 2.09 -15.50
N ASP A 21 -4.31 2.66 -14.53
CA ASP A 21 -5.72 2.38 -14.26
C ASP A 21 -6.61 2.76 -15.47
N GLN A 22 -6.34 3.89 -16.10
CA GLN A 22 -7.09 4.31 -17.30
C GLN A 22 -6.78 3.46 -18.53
N LEU A 23 -5.55 2.96 -18.67
CA LEU A 23 -5.11 2.13 -19.80
C LEU A 23 -5.64 0.69 -19.69
N GLU A 24 -5.58 0.11 -18.50
CA GLU A 24 -5.90 -1.30 -18.25
C GLU A 24 -7.35 -1.51 -17.80
N GLY A 25 -8.04 -0.44 -17.43
CA GLY A 25 -9.34 -0.45 -16.77
C GLY A 25 -9.22 -0.75 -15.28
N ALA A 26 -10.30 -0.52 -14.55
CA ALA A 26 -10.33 -0.70 -13.10
C ALA A 26 -9.97 -2.15 -12.72
N SER A 27 -8.83 -2.34 -12.08
CA SER A 27 -8.31 -3.66 -11.70
C SER A 27 -7.92 -3.71 -10.22
N ALA A 28 -7.75 -4.91 -9.68
CA ALA A 28 -7.31 -5.11 -8.30
C ALA A 28 -5.78 -5.24 -8.17
N VAL A 29 -5.02 -5.08 -9.25
CA VAL A 29 -3.57 -5.28 -9.28
C VAL A 29 -2.84 -4.39 -8.29
N TYR A 30 -3.32 -3.17 -8.15
CA TYR A 30 -2.76 -2.18 -7.22
C TYR A 30 -3.49 -2.11 -5.88
N ASN A 31 -4.30 -3.13 -5.54
CA ASN A 31 -4.91 -3.21 -4.22
C ASN A 31 -3.91 -3.74 -3.19
N LEU A 32 -3.68 -2.96 -2.15
CA LEU A 32 -2.94 -3.37 -0.96
C LEU A 32 -3.91 -4.03 0.02
N LYS A 33 -3.66 -5.30 0.33
CA LYS A 33 -4.44 -6.08 1.31
C LYS A 33 -3.65 -6.21 2.60
N MET A 34 -4.17 -5.69 3.68
CA MET A 34 -3.54 -5.70 4.99
C MET A 34 -4.49 -6.37 5.98
N ALA A 35 -4.19 -7.61 6.37
CA ALA A 35 -4.99 -8.40 7.30
C ALA A 35 -4.26 -8.54 8.63
N LEU A 36 -4.94 -8.16 9.72
CA LEU A 36 -4.48 -8.32 11.10
C LEU A 36 -5.40 -9.28 11.85
N ARG A 37 -4.83 -10.29 12.47
CA ARG A 37 -5.57 -11.12 13.42
C ARG A 37 -5.63 -10.40 14.77
N LEU A 38 -6.84 -10.24 15.30
CA LEU A 38 -7.10 -9.60 16.58
C LEU A 38 -7.61 -10.66 17.56
N SER A 39 -7.00 -10.73 18.74
CA SER A 39 -7.37 -11.67 19.80
C SER A 39 -7.89 -10.90 21.01
N GLY A 40 -8.97 -11.38 21.62
CA GLY A 40 -9.65 -10.74 22.73
C GLY A 40 -11.02 -10.18 22.36
N PRO A 41 -11.78 -9.67 23.35
CA PRO A 41 -13.05 -9.01 23.08
C PRO A 41 -12.80 -7.73 22.28
N LEU A 42 -13.65 -7.47 21.29
CA LEU A 42 -13.56 -6.32 20.40
C LEU A 42 -14.85 -5.51 20.46
N ASP A 43 -14.73 -4.21 20.73
CA ASP A 43 -15.82 -3.25 20.62
C ASP A 43 -15.85 -2.67 19.19
N GLN A 44 -16.85 -3.08 18.42
CA GLN A 44 -17.01 -2.63 17.04
C GLN A 44 -17.34 -1.14 16.93
N ALA A 45 -18.03 -0.56 17.92
CA ALA A 45 -18.33 0.87 17.93
C ALA A 45 -17.06 1.69 18.17
N CYS A 46 -16.19 1.24 19.08
CA CYS A 46 -14.88 1.85 19.28
C CYS A 46 -13.98 1.71 18.04
N LEU A 47 -14.05 0.57 17.32
CA LEU A 47 -13.31 0.40 16.08
C LEU A 47 -13.82 1.35 14.98
N GLN A 48 -15.14 1.52 14.81
CA GLN A 48 -15.69 2.50 13.86
C GLN A 48 -15.22 3.92 14.21
N ARG A 49 -15.32 4.32 15.48
CA ARG A 49 -14.84 5.64 15.92
C ARG A 49 -13.35 5.84 15.67
N ALA A 50 -12.55 4.78 15.80
CA ALA A 50 -11.12 4.83 15.46
C ALA A 50 -10.88 5.05 13.96
N VAL A 51 -11.64 4.40 13.09
CA VAL A 51 -11.61 4.65 11.65
C VAL A 51 -12.05 6.08 11.34
N ASP A 52 -13.15 6.55 11.94
CA ASP A 52 -13.66 7.91 11.78
C ASP A 52 -12.67 8.99 12.24
N ALA A 53 -11.75 8.66 13.16
CA ALA A 53 -10.69 9.57 13.60
C ALA A 53 -9.42 9.50 12.72
N VAL A 54 -9.09 8.32 12.19
CA VAL A 54 -7.90 8.12 11.35
C VAL A 54 -8.09 8.72 9.95
N VAL A 55 -9.29 8.59 9.35
CA VAL A 55 -9.56 9.08 7.99
C VAL A 55 -9.36 10.59 7.87
N PRO A 56 -9.90 11.47 8.74
CA PRO A 56 -9.63 12.90 8.69
C PRO A 56 -8.16 13.26 8.92
N ARG A 57 -7.47 12.48 9.79
CA ARG A 57 -6.06 12.71 10.13
C ARG A 57 -5.13 12.55 8.91
N HIS A 58 -5.38 11.58 8.05
CA HIS A 58 -4.58 11.29 6.87
C HIS A 58 -5.33 11.69 5.60
N GLU A 59 -4.97 12.82 5.01
CA GLU A 59 -5.64 13.36 3.82
C GLU A 59 -5.65 12.39 2.63
N SER A 60 -4.59 11.58 2.48
CA SER A 60 -4.51 10.55 1.45
C SER A 60 -5.68 9.56 1.49
N LEU A 61 -6.24 9.25 2.69
CA LEU A 61 -7.35 8.31 2.83
C LEU A 61 -8.70 8.88 2.36
N ARG A 62 -8.81 10.21 2.24
CA ARG A 62 -9.99 10.92 1.74
C ARG A 62 -9.74 11.63 0.41
N THR A 63 -8.74 11.13 -0.33
CA THR A 63 -8.34 11.65 -1.64
C THR A 63 -8.94 10.80 -2.76
N SER A 64 -9.44 11.47 -3.79
CA SER A 64 -9.79 10.90 -5.09
C SER A 64 -9.02 11.64 -6.19
N PHE A 65 -9.10 11.16 -7.42
CA PHE A 65 -8.30 11.70 -8.52
C PHE A 65 -9.18 12.12 -9.68
N ALA A 66 -8.75 13.11 -10.45
CA ALA A 66 -9.46 13.55 -11.64
C ALA A 66 -8.49 14.16 -12.65
N MET A 67 -8.93 14.27 -13.89
CA MET A 67 -8.25 15.10 -14.88
C MET A 67 -8.68 16.56 -14.73
N ARG A 68 -7.71 17.48 -14.80
CA ARG A 68 -7.92 18.92 -14.93
C ARG A 68 -7.10 19.42 -16.11
N GLY A 69 -7.77 19.60 -17.25
CA GLY A 69 -7.06 19.76 -18.52
C GLY A 69 -6.27 18.51 -18.87
N THR A 70 -4.96 18.62 -19.00
CA THR A 70 -4.02 17.51 -19.28
C THR A 70 -3.42 16.89 -18.04
N ASP A 71 -3.66 17.46 -16.86
CA ASP A 71 -3.00 17.07 -15.62
C ASP A 71 -3.90 16.24 -14.73
N VAL A 72 -3.32 15.24 -14.07
CA VAL A 72 -3.96 14.49 -13.00
C VAL A 72 -3.86 15.29 -11.70
N VAL A 73 -4.99 15.46 -11.02
CA VAL A 73 -5.06 16.16 -9.74
C VAL A 73 -5.62 15.29 -8.64
N GLN A 74 -5.16 15.54 -7.41
CA GLN A 74 -5.74 15.04 -6.19
C GLN A 74 -6.92 15.92 -5.77
N ARG A 75 -8.03 15.32 -5.41
CA ARG A 75 -9.20 15.98 -4.81
C ARG A 75 -9.35 15.47 -3.39
N VAL A 76 -8.89 16.26 -2.44
CA VAL A 76 -8.96 15.95 -1.02
C VAL A 76 -10.33 16.40 -0.50
N ALA A 77 -11.18 15.46 -0.11
CA ALA A 77 -12.50 15.77 0.44
C ALA A 77 -12.35 16.34 1.86
N SER A 78 -13.21 17.30 2.22
CA SER A 78 -13.26 17.83 3.60
C SER A 78 -13.70 16.75 4.60
N GLN A 79 -14.57 15.85 4.18
CA GLN A 79 -15.08 14.71 4.96
C GLN A 79 -15.27 13.50 4.07
N LEU A 80 -15.07 12.31 4.64
CA LEU A 80 -15.32 11.03 3.99
C LEU A 80 -15.68 9.99 5.04
N ASP A 81 -16.83 9.34 4.86
CA ASP A 81 -17.27 8.25 5.73
C ASP A 81 -16.76 6.91 5.19
N VAL A 82 -16.11 6.15 6.06
CA VAL A 82 -15.60 4.80 5.74
C VAL A 82 -16.20 3.81 6.76
N PRO A 83 -17.28 3.10 6.41
CA PRO A 83 -17.91 2.16 7.33
C PRO A 83 -17.05 0.91 7.53
N VAL A 84 -16.98 0.43 8.78
CA VAL A 84 -16.44 -0.89 9.12
C VAL A 84 -17.49 -1.95 8.78
N GLN A 85 -17.27 -2.69 7.70
CA GLN A 85 -18.15 -3.76 7.26
C GLN A 85 -17.89 -5.03 8.07
N SER A 86 -18.84 -5.43 8.91
CA SER A 86 -18.70 -6.63 9.74
C SER A 86 -19.28 -7.86 9.03
N LEU A 87 -18.50 -8.95 9.03
CA LEU A 87 -18.82 -10.23 8.40
C LEU A 87 -18.67 -11.35 9.42
N ALA A 88 -19.71 -12.17 9.59
CA ALA A 88 -19.64 -13.36 10.44
C ALA A 88 -19.02 -14.51 9.65
N LEU A 89 -17.92 -15.07 10.17
CA LEU A 89 -17.22 -16.26 9.66
C LEU A 89 -16.87 -17.21 10.82
N GLU A 90 -17.79 -17.32 11.77
CA GLU A 90 -17.61 -18.16 12.95
C GLU A 90 -17.45 -19.64 12.56
N GLY A 91 -16.40 -20.28 13.09
CA GLY A 91 -16.08 -21.67 12.78
C GLY A 91 -15.50 -21.91 11.38
N ALA A 92 -15.24 -20.87 10.59
CA ALA A 92 -14.63 -21.02 9.28
C ALA A 92 -13.20 -21.58 9.36
N SER A 93 -12.86 -22.48 8.45
CA SER A 93 -11.48 -22.97 8.30
C SER A 93 -10.58 -21.87 7.76
N ASP A 94 -9.25 -22.04 7.95
CA ASP A 94 -8.27 -21.08 7.38
C ASP A 94 -8.37 -20.99 5.85
N ALA A 95 -8.76 -22.04 5.16
CA ALA A 95 -8.98 -22.00 3.72
C ALA A 95 -10.18 -21.10 3.32
N VAL A 96 -11.28 -21.17 4.06
CA VAL A 96 -12.46 -20.32 3.87
C VAL A 96 -12.11 -18.86 4.19
N LEU A 97 -11.38 -18.62 5.27
CA LEU A 97 -10.89 -17.30 5.62
C LEU A 97 -9.99 -16.72 4.51
N ALA A 98 -9.01 -17.48 4.04
CA ALA A 98 -8.12 -17.06 2.96
C ALA A 98 -8.87 -16.75 1.67
N ALA A 99 -9.84 -17.57 1.28
CA ALA A 99 -10.69 -17.33 0.11
C ALA A 99 -11.48 -16.01 0.25
N LYS A 100 -12.05 -15.76 1.46
CA LYS A 100 -12.83 -14.53 1.71
C LYS A 100 -11.95 -13.27 1.72
N LEU A 101 -10.75 -13.35 2.30
CA LEU A 101 -9.79 -12.24 2.25
C LEU A 101 -9.36 -11.91 0.82
N ASN A 102 -9.19 -12.93 -0.02
CA ASN A 102 -8.87 -12.74 -1.43
C ASN A 102 -10.05 -12.13 -2.21
N GLU A 103 -11.27 -12.62 -2.00
CA GLU A 103 -12.48 -12.07 -2.59
C GLU A 103 -12.64 -10.57 -2.26
N LEU A 104 -12.60 -10.21 -0.98
CA LEU A 104 -12.73 -8.82 -0.53
C LEU A 104 -11.61 -7.92 -1.06
N GLY A 105 -10.39 -8.45 -1.16
CA GLY A 105 -9.24 -7.75 -1.69
C GLY A 105 -9.23 -7.60 -3.21
N ALA A 106 -10.00 -8.42 -3.94
CA ALA A 106 -10.04 -8.42 -5.40
C ALA A 106 -11.01 -7.40 -6.01
N ALA A 107 -11.85 -6.76 -5.21
CA ALA A 107 -12.76 -5.74 -5.71
C ALA A 107 -11.99 -4.47 -6.13
N SER A 108 -12.17 -4.02 -7.38
CA SER A 108 -11.52 -2.82 -7.90
C SER A 108 -12.00 -1.55 -7.19
N PHE A 109 -11.19 -0.49 -7.26
CA PHE A 109 -11.53 0.84 -6.79
C PHE A 109 -11.86 1.77 -7.97
N ASP A 110 -12.78 2.70 -7.75
CA ASP A 110 -13.00 3.84 -8.63
C ASP A 110 -12.13 5.00 -8.12
N LEU A 111 -11.06 5.32 -8.85
CA LEU A 111 -10.12 6.37 -8.46
C LEU A 111 -10.73 7.77 -8.52
N GLN A 112 -11.81 7.95 -9.28
CA GLN A 112 -12.45 9.26 -9.45
C GLN A 112 -13.42 9.62 -8.33
N HIS A 113 -14.10 8.61 -7.79
CA HIS A 113 -15.16 8.83 -6.79
C HIS A 113 -14.75 8.36 -5.40
N GLY A 114 -13.87 7.35 -5.29
CA GLY A 114 -13.51 6.76 -4.01
C GLY A 114 -14.71 6.06 -3.32
N PRO A 115 -14.62 5.78 -2.00
CA PRO A 115 -13.42 5.82 -1.18
C PRO A 115 -12.34 4.83 -1.63
N LEU A 116 -11.07 5.18 -1.45
CA LEU A 116 -9.93 4.33 -1.82
C LEU A 116 -9.40 3.49 -0.64
N LEU A 117 -10.19 3.40 0.39
CA LEU A 117 -10.03 2.55 1.57
C LEU A 117 -11.34 1.79 1.83
N ARG A 118 -11.25 0.48 2.09
CA ARG A 118 -12.33 -0.35 2.63
C ARG A 118 -11.85 -1.03 3.90
N VAL A 119 -12.72 -1.08 4.90
CA VAL A 119 -12.44 -1.69 6.20
C VAL A 119 -13.44 -2.82 6.45
N HIS A 120 -12.92 -4.04 6.63
CA HIS A 120 -13.74 -5.21 6.92
C HIS A 120 -13.29 -5.83 8.24
N LEU A 121 -14.27 -6.14 9.09
CA LEU A 121 -14.08 -6.90 10.32
C LEU A 121 -14.70 -8.29 10.13
N LEU A 122 -13.87 -9.33 10.03
CA LEU A 122 -14.28 -10.73 9.93
C LEU A 122 -14.26 -11.32 11.33
N ARG A 123 -15.44 -11.72 11.83
CA ARG A 123 -15.60 -12.32 13.16
C ARG A 123 -15.48 -13.84 13.04
N LEU A 124 -14.45 -14.42 13.63
CA LEU A 124 -14.18 -15.86 13.62
C LEU A 124 -14.71 -16.54 14.90
N GLY A 125 -15.03 -15.76 15.93
CA GLY A 125 -15.56 -16.17 17.21
C GLY A 125 -15.66 -14.99 18.16
N ALA A 126 -16.07 -15.23 19.41
CA ALA A 126 -16.29 -14.20 20.41
C ALA A 126 -15.02 -13.36 20.72
N THR A 127 -13.83 -13.98 20.62
CA THR A 127 -12.56 -13.37 20.94
C THR A 127 -11.53 -13.49 19.82
N SER A 128 -11.96 -13.85 18.62
CA SER A 128 -11.07 -14.04 17.46
C SER A 128 -11.63 -13.30 16.25
N HIS A 129 -10.87 -12.36 15.72
CA HIS A 129 -11.30 -11.53 14.60
C HIS A 129 -10.15 -11.34 13.60
N VAL A 130 -10.48 -10.96 12.37
CA VAL A 130 -9.53 -10.44 11.39
C VAL A 130 -9.99 -9.08 10.93
N LEU A 131 -9.16 -8.07 11.10
CA LEU A 131 -9.34 -6.75 10.51
C LEU A 131 -8.63 -6.73 9.16
N LEU A 132 -9.38 -6.56 8.08
CA LEU A 132 -8.86 -6.41 6.73
C LEU A 132 -9.02 -4.96 6.28
N LEU A 133 -7.91 -4.29 6.00
CA LEU A 133 -7.86 -3.02 5.30
C LEU A 133 -7.48 -3.28 3.85
N VAL A 134 -8.29 -2.80 2.92
CA VAL A 134 -7.99 -2.82 1.48
C VAL A 134 -7.86 -1.39 1.01
N MET A 135 -6.72 -1.04 0.44
CA MET A 135 -6.46 0.31 -0.09
C MET A 135 -5.90 0.24 -1.50
N HIS A 136 -6.18 1.25 -2.31
CA HIS A 136 -5.48 1.37 -3.58
C HIS A 136 -4.07 1.95 -3.36
N HIS A 137 -3.07 1.43 -4.08
CA HIS A 137 -1.67 1.82 -3.93
C HIS A 137 -1.40 3.30 -4.25
N ILE A 138 -2.33 3.97 -4.95
CA ILE A 138 -2.26 5.42 -5.26
C ILE A 138 -2.35 6.31 -4.01
N VAL A 139 -2.91 5.80 -2.90
CA VAL A 139 -3.09 6.53 -1.63
C VAL A 139 -2.33 5.92 -0.45
N SER A 140 -1.63 4.81 -0.65
CA SER A 140 -0.90 4.12 0.42
C SER A 140 0.22 3.24 -0.13
N ASP A 141 1.20 2.92 0.70
CA ASP A 141 2.26 1.95 0.44
C ASP A 141 2.54 1.08 1.68
N ALA A 142 3.55 0.22 1.60
CA ALA A 142 3.91 -0.65 2.72
C ALA A 142 4.40 0.11 3.96
N TRP A 143 5.03 1.28 3.78
CA TRP A 143 5.47 2.13 4.89
C TRP A 143 4.28 2.79 5.57
N SER A 144 3.36 3.35 4.79
CA SER A 144 2.12 3.98 5.26
C SER A 144 1.25 3.01 6.06
N ALA A 145 1.26 1.72 5.71
CA ALA A 145 0.51 0.69 6.40
C ALA A 145 0.86 0.60 7.89
N GLY A 146 2.16 0.64 8.22
CA GLY A 146 2.62 0.62 9.62
C GLY A 146 2.14 1.83 10.41
N ILE A 147 2.14 3.01 9.80
CA ILE A 147 1.64 4.25 10.40
C ILE A 147 0.14 4.14 10.66
N LEU A 148 -0.61 3.68 9.67
CA LEU A 148 -2.06 3.53 9.77
C LEU A 148 -2.46 2.57 10.89
N TYR A 149 -1.79 1.42 11.01
CA TYR A 149 -2.05 0.47 12.09
C TYR A 149 -1.76 1.05 13.47
N ARG A 150 -0.63 1.75 13.62
CA ARG A 150 -0.26 2.39 14.87
C ARG A 150 -1.32 3.43 15.29
N ASP A 151 -1.72 4.30 14.37
CA ASP A 151 -2.66 5.36 14.66
C ASP A 151 -4.06 4.80 14.93
N LEU A 152 -4.50 3.78 14.18
CA LEU A 152 -5.75 3.07 14.41
C LEU A 152 -5.78 2.40 15.80
N ALA A 153 -4.69 1.72 16.17
CA ALA A 153 -4.57 1.08 17.49
C ALA A 153 -4.58 2.11 18.63
N ALA A 154 -3.92 3.25 18.45
CA ALA A 154 -3.92 4.33 19.44
C ALA A 154 -5.33 4.91 19.66
N TYR A 155 -6.06 5.19 18.57
CA TYR A 155 -7.45 5.65 18.68
C TYR A 155 -8.37 4.60 19.28
N TYR A 156 -8.26 3.34 18.84
CA TYR A 156 -9.07 2.26 19.39
C TYR A 156 -8.85 2.09 20.90
N SER A 157 -7.59 2.05 21.34
CA SER A 157 -7.24 1.93 22.75
C SER A 157 -7.79 3.10 23.58
N ALA A 158 -7.66 4.32 23.07
CA ALA A 158 -8.20 5.50 23.75
C ALA A 158 -9.73 5.42 23.87
N PHE A 159 -10.44 5.09 22.79
CA PHE A 159 -11.91 5.04 22.81
C PHE A 159 -12.46 3.88 23.63
N SER A 160 -11.78 2.74 23.68
CA SER A 160 -12.19 1.58 24.49
C SER A 160 -11.99 1.82 26.01
N THR A 161 -11.09 2.72 26.39
CA THR A 161 -10.82 3.06 27.79
C THR A 161 -11.44 4.40 28.22
N GLY A 162 -12.10 5.13 27.30
CA GLY A 162 -12.63 6.47 27.57
C GLY A 162 -11.55 7.56 27.66
N ALA A 163 -10.33 7.26 27.18
CA ALA A 163 -9.20 8.19 27.18
C ALA A 163 -9.14 9.03 25.88
N THR A 164 -8.23 10.00 25.85
CA THR A 164 -7.89 10.76 24.63
C THR A 164 -6.65 10.17 23.98
N ALA A 165 -6.70 9.93 22.68
CA ALA A 165 -5.54 9.45 21.93
C ALA A 165 -4.44 10.52 21.88
N GLN A 166 -3.22 10.11 22.20
CA GLN A 166 -2.03 10.97 22.15
C GLN A 166 -1.23 10.61 20.88
N LEU A 167 -1.48 11.34 19.80
CA LEU A 167 -0.76 11.19 18.54
C LEU A 167 -0.08 12.53 18.18
N PRO A 168 1.18 12.52 17.70
CA PRO A 168 1.86 13.72 17.26
C PRO A 168 1.11 14.35 16.08
N GLU A 169 1.15 15.68 15.98
CA GLU A 169 0.64 16.37 14.80
C GLU A 169 1.37 15.91 13.53
N LEU A 170 0.67 15.97 12.40
CA LEU A 170 1.26 15.74 11.07
C LEU A 170 1.50 17.11 10.42
N PRO A 171 2.74 17.62 10.45
CA PRO A 171 3.04 18.95 9.93
C PRO A 171 2.96 19.02 8.40
N VAL A 172 2.98 17.86 7.73
CA VAL A 172 2.97 17.72 6.27
C VAL A 172 2.01 16.61 5.90
N GLN A 173 1.21 16.84 4.88
CA GLN A 173 0.36 15.85 4.24
C GLN A 173 0.93 15.42 2.88
N TYR A 174 0.42 14.33 2.30
CA TYR A 174 0.95 13.84 1.01
C TYR A 174 0.72 14.82 -0.15
N ALA A 175 -0.33 15.61 -0.08
CA ALA A 175 -0.59 16.66 -1.06
C ALA A 175 0.51 17.74 -1.06
N ASP A 176 1.03 18.11 0.11
CA ASP A 176 2.15 19.07 0.23
C ASP A 176 3.42 18.49 -0.38
N PHE A 177 3.71 17.21 -0.13
CA PHE A 177 4.81 16.50 -0.78
C PHE A 177 4.67 16.51 -2.30
N ALA A 178 3.46 16.28 -2.83
CA ALA A 178 3.25 16.26 -4.28
C ALA A 178 3.50 17.62 -4.92
N VAL A 179 3.09 18.71 -4.26
CA VAL A 179 3.41 20.09 -4.69
C VAL A 179 4.92 20.29 -4.69
N TRP A 180 5.57 20.04 -3.56
CA TRP A 180 7.02 20.16 -3.44
C TRP A 180 7.75 19.32 -4.49
N GLN A 181 7.36 18.08 -4.71
CA GLN A 181 8.00 17.19 -5.69
C GLN A 181 7.92 17.76 -7.11
N ARG A 182 6.77 18.34 -7.48
CA ARG A 182 6.58 18.95 -8.80
C ARG A 182 7.46 20.17 -9.01
N ASP A 183 7.58 21.00 -8.00
CA ASP A 183 8.41 22.18 -8.06
C ASP A 183 9.90 21.82 -8.07
N TRP A 184 10.32 20.85 -7.25
CA TRP A 184 11.70 20.41 -7.16
C TRP A 184 12.18 19.63 -8.39
N LEU A 185 11.36 18.67 -8.88
CA LEU A 185 11.65 17.89 -10.09
C LEU A 185 11.25 18.64 -11.35
N ALA A 186 11.77 19.85 -11.54
CA ALA A 186 11.57 20.67 -12.72
C ALA A 186 12.91 21.24 -13.20
N GLY A 187 12.95 21.71 -14.44
CA GLY A 187 14.11 22.39 -15.01
C GLY A 187 15.40 21.59 -14.90
N ALA A 188 16.46 22.22 -14.40
CA ALA A 188 17.81 21.67 -14.37
C ALA A 188 17.94 20.40 -13.51
N GLU A 189 17.19 20.29 -12.40
CA GLU A 189 17.24 19.09 -11.55
C GLU A 189 16.64 17.88 -12.25
N LEU A 190 15.53 18.04 -12.92
CA LEU A 190 14.92 16.97 -13.73
C LEU A 190 15.88 16.50 -14.83
N GLU A 191 16.47 17.44 -15.58
CA GLU A 191 17.41 17.09 -16.66
C GLU A 191 18.66 16.40 -16.12
N ARG A 192 19.19 16.80 -14.99
CA ARG A 192 20.33 16.16 -14.33
C ARG A 192 20.01 14.70 -13.98
N GLN A 193 18.84 14.43 -13.39
CA GLN A 193 18.42 13.07 -13.03
C GLN A 193 18.15 12.22 -14.26
N LEU A 194 17.50 12.79 -15.27
CA LEU A 194 17.23 12.07 -16.53
C LEU A 194 18.55 11.73 -17.26
N ALA A 195 19.52 12.62 -17.28
CA ALA A 195 20.82 12.36 -17.88
C ALA A 195 21.53 11.18 -17.19
N PHE A 196 21.56 11.18 -15.84
CA PHE A 196 22.09 10.06 -15.06
C PHE A 196 21.43 8.72 -15.43
N TRP A 197 20.11 8.66 -15.46
CA TRP A 197 19.41 7.41 -15.76
C TRP A 197 19.56 6.97 -17.21
N ARG A 198 19.60 7.91 -18.17
CA ARG A 198 19.86 7.61 -19.58
C ARG A 198 21.24 6.97 -19.76
N GLU A 199 22.26 7.53 -19.12
CA GLU A 199 23.62 6.98 -19.14
C GLU A 199 23.69 5.63 -18.44
N HIS A 200 23.12 5.51 -17.23
CA HIS A 200 23.17 4.29 -16.42
C HIS A 200 22.44 3.10 -17.08
N LEU A 201 21.37 3.37 -17.82
CA LEU A 201 20.59 2.35 -18.51
C LEU A 201 21.00 2.15 -19.99
N GLN A 202 22.04 2.84 -20.44
CA GLN A 202 22.51 2.71 -21.81
C GLN A 202 22.95 1.28 -22.09
N GLY A 203 22.40 0.69 -23.18
CA GLY A 203 22.70 -0.68 -23.57
C GLY A 203 21.99 -1.78 -22.74
N ALA A 204 21.18 -1.41 -21.76
CA ALA A 204 20.36 -2.39 -21.05
C ALA A 204 19.33 -3.02 -22.01
N PRO A 205 19.21 -4.36 -22.06
CA PRO A 205 18.23 -5.02 -22.90
C PRO A 205 16.80 -4.65 -22.44
N PRO A 206 15.85 -4.46 -23.36
CA PRO A 206 14.47 -4.10 -23.02
C PRO A 206 13.72 -5.23 -22.29
N LEU A 207 14.23 -6.45 -22.37
CA LEU A 207 13.65 -7.64 -21.77
C LEU A 207 14.76 -8.48 -21.13
N LEU A 208 14.52 -8.91 -19.90
CA LEU A 208 15.37 -9.90 -19.23
C LEU A 208 14.93 -11.29 -19.70
N ASP A 209 15.81 -11.99 -20.41
CA ASP A 209 15.56 -13.33 -20.97
C ASP A 209 15.93 -14.39 -19.91
N LEU A 210 15.01 -14.62 -18.98
CA LEU A 210 15.13 -15.70 -18.01
C LEU A 210 14.48 -16.97 -18.54
N PRO A 211 14.97 -18.17 -18.15
CA PRO A 211 14.33 -19.44 -18.49
C PRO A 211 12.90 -19.46 -17.90
N ILE A 212 11.93 -19.71 -18.77
CA ILE A 212 10.51 -19.72 -18.42
C ILE A 212 9.89 -21.07 -18.79
N ASP A 213 9.01 -21.60 -17.94
CA ASP A 213 8.32 -22.88 -18.19
C ASP A 213 7.24 -22.76 -19.28
N ARG A 214 6.74 -21.57 -19.53
CA ARG A 214 5.68 -21.29 -20.50
C ARG A 214 5.95 -19.97 -21.22
N PRO A 215 5.61 -19.86 -22.51
CA PRO A 215 5.75 -18.59 -23.23
C PRO A 215 4.91 -17.50 -22.57
N ARG A 216 5.42 -16.26 -22.59
CA ARG A 216 4.68 -15.11 -22.08
C ARG A 216 3.43 -14.89 -22.92
N PRO A 217 2.25 -14.70 -22.31
CA PRO A 217 1.04 -14.40 -23.06
C PRO A 217 1.14 -13.02 -23.73
N VAL A 218 0.41 -12.83 -24.83
CA VAL A 218 0.33 -11.53 -25.53
C VAL A 218 -0.22 -10.42 -24.63
N LEU A 219 -1.22 -10.76 -23.80
CA LEU A 219 -1.76 -9.87 -22.79
C LEU A 219 -1.33 -10.33 -21.41
N GLN A 220 -0.79 -9.43 -20.61
CA GLN A 220 -0.40 -9.71 -19.25
C GLN A 220 -1.63 -10.05 -18.39
N THR A 221 -1.59 -11.17 -17.67
CA THR A 221 -2.72 -11.64 -16.85
C THR A 221 -2.68 -11.17 -15.41
N TYR A 222 -1.53 -10.67 -14.94
CA TYR A 222 -1.25 -10.32 -13.54
C TYR A 222 -1.49 -11.45 -12.53
N ASN A 223 -1.66 -12.69 -13.00
CA ASN A 223 -1.75 -13.86 -12.15
C ASN A 223 -0.38 -14.15 -11.54
N GLY A 224 -0.25 -13.89 -10.25
CA GLY A 224 0.97 -14.11 -9.50
C GLY A 224 0.74 -14.98 -8.28
N ASN A 225 1.81 -15.53 -7.75
CA ASN A 225 1.80 -16.27 -6.50
C ASN A 225 2.98 -15.84 -5.64
N ARG A 226 2.88 -16.09 -4.34
CA ARG A 226 3.94 -15.81 -3.37
C ARG A 226 4.45 -17.12 -2.78
N LEU A 227 5.73 -17.38 -2.97
CA LEU A 227 6.45 -18.45 -2.26
C LEU A 227 7.25 -17.81 -1.12
N SER A 228 6.94 -18.19 0.12
CA SER A 228 7.68 -17.77 1.30
C SER A 228 8.54 -18.90 1.83
N ARG A 229 9.79 -18.62 2.13
CA ARG A 229 10.74 -19.55 2.74
C ARG A 229 11.40 -18.86 3.93
N ALA A 230 11.41 -19.52 5.07
CA ALA A 230 12.18 -19.09 6.22
C ALA A 230 13.61 -19.63 6.09
N LEU A 231 14.61 -18.78 6.28
CA LEU A 231 16.00 -19.22 6.38
C LEU A 231 16.24 -19.82 7.78
N PRO A 232 17.02 -20.92 7.89
CA PRO A 232 17.46 -21.42 9.18
C PRO A 232 18.15 -20.32 10.01
N ILE A 233 17.96 -20.37 11.34
CA ILE A 233 18.46 -19.32 12.22
C ILE A 233 19.99 -19.22 12.19
N GLU A 234 20.67 -20.37 12.05
CA GLU A 234 22.12 -20.46 11.95
C GLU A 234 22.63 -19.82 10.64
N LEU A 235 21.92 -20.02 9.53
CA LEU A 235 22.26 -19.39 8.25
C LEU A 235 22.05 -17.87 8.33
N SER A 236 20.96 -17.45 8.93
CA SER A 236 20.66 -16.01 9.12
C SER A 236 21.74 -15.33 9.95
N ALA A 237 22.20 -15.96 11.06
CA ALA A 237 23.28 -15.43 11.88
C ALA A 237 24.61 -15.35 11.13
N ARG A 238 24.97 -16.37 10.34
CA ARG A 238 26.18 -16.37 9.50
C ARG A 238 26.14 -15.28 8.43
N LEU A 239 24.99 -15.06 7.79
CA LEU A 239 24.83 -13.99 6.81
C LEU A 239 24.98 -12.60 7.44
N GLN A 240 24.44 -12.40 8.65
CA GLN A 240 24.61 -11.14 9.38
C GLN A 240 26.08 -10.91 9.77
N THR A 241 26.77 -11.97 10.24
CA THR A 241 28.22 -11.90 10.56
C THR A 241 29.05 -11.56 9.33
N LEU A 242 28.76 -12.19 8.18
CA LEU A 242 29.46 -11.90 6.93
C LEU A 242 29.18 -10.46 6.47
N ALA A 243 27.95 -10.01 6.49
CA ALA A 243 27.61 -8.63 6.12
C ALA A 243 28.36 -7.62 6.99
N ALA A 244 28.43 -7.85 8.30
CA ALA A 244 29.18 -7.00 9.23
C ALA A 244 30.70 -7.00 8.95
N ALA A 245 31.28 -8.18 8.66
CA ALA A 245 32.71 -8.31 8.35
C ALA A 245 33.08 -7.58 7.05
N GLU A 246 32.21 -7.60 6.05
CA GLU A 246 32.41 -6.93 4.75
C GLU A 246 31.97 -5.44 4.77
N GLY A 247 31.47 -4.92 5.88
CA GLY A 247 31.00 -3.54 6.01
C GLY A 247 29.79 -3.19 5.14
N VAL A 248 28.94 -4.21 4.82
CA VAL A 248 27.75 -4.06 3.99
C VAL A 248 26.47 -4.38 4.78
N THR A 249 25.33 -3.93 4.27
CA THR A 249 24.03 -4.30 4.84
C THR A 249 23.66 -5.74 4.43
N LEU A 250 22.82 -6.41 5.24
CA LEU A 250 22.27 -7.71 4.86
C LEU A 250 21.53 -7.65 3.51
N TYR A 251 20.85 -6.53 3.20
CA TYR A 251 20.21 -6.30 1.90
C TYR A 251 21.24 -6.36 0.76
N MET A 252 22.36 -5.65 0.88
CA MET A 252 23.41 -5.65 -0.15
C MET A 252 23.97 -7.04 -0.39
N LEU A 253 24.22 -7.81 0.68
CA LEU A 253 24.70 -9.18 0.58
C LEU A 253 23.68 -10.10 -0.14
N LEU A 254 22.40 -10.04 0.25
CA LEU A 254 21.35 -10.83 -0.38
C LEU A 254 21.11 -10.41 -1.82
N PHE A 255 21.19 -9.12 -2.12
CA PHE A 255 21.04 -8.60 -3.49
C PHE A 255 22.20 -9.04 -4.37
N ALA A 256 23.43 -9.05 -3.86
CA ALA A 256 24.58 -9.59 -4.59
C ALA A 256 24.43 -11.09 -4.88
N ALA A 257 23.96 -11.87 -3.90
CA ALA A 257 23.68 -13.30 -4.09
C ALA A 257 22.57 -13.53 -5.13
N PHE A 258 21.52 -12.69 -5.13
CA PHE A 258 20.44 -12.77 -6.13
C PHE A 258 20.95 -12.44 -7.53
N ASN A 259 21.76 -11.38 -7.70
CA ASN A 259 22.37 -11.07 -8.99
C ASN A 259 23.29 -12.19 -9.47
N LEU A 260 24.08 -12.79 -8.57
CA LEU A 260 24.93 -13.94 -8.92
C LEU A 260 24.10 -15.14 -9.37
N LEU A 261 22.96 -15.39 -8.73
CA LEU A 261 22.03 -16.44 -9.15
C LEU A 261 21.52 -16.18 -10.56
N LEU A 262 21.00 -14.97 -10.82
CA LEU A 262 20.47 -14.60 -12.13
C LEU A 262 21.53 -14.65 -13.24
N SER A 263 22.78 -14.32 -12.94
CA SER A 263 23.89 -14.38 -13.92
C SER A 263 24.31 -15.80 -14.29
N ARG A 264 23.88 -16.81 -13.51
CA ARG A 264 24.15 -18.23 -13.75
C ARG A 264 23.04 -18.95 -14.50
N TRP A 265 21.93 -18.27 -14.69
CA TRP A 265 20.74 -18.74 -15.41
C TRP A 265 20.67 -18.12 -16.81
#